data_486e57be6794438b0a6275e9753230bd
#
_entry.id   486e57be6794438b0a6275e9753230bd
#
_cell.length_a   1.000
_cell.length_b   1.000
_cell.length_c   1.000
_cell.angle_alpha   90.00
_cell.angle_beta   90.00
_cell.angle_gamma   90.00
#
_symmetry.space_group_name_H-M   'P 1'
#
loop_
_entity.id
_entity.type
_entity.pdbx_description
1 polymer ?
#
loop_
_entity_poly.entity_id
_entity_poly.type
_entity_poly.pdbx_seq_one_letter_code
_entity_poly.pdbx_strand_id
1 'polypeptide(L)'
;MKYLYMTLLVLASLIVLYSAYSLIVHGSPTSKSVREYLINGNDLYNDSLYEKAMKPYGRAYSMDTLNSISSYNSGTNILMRNYMDIKAGNPDPEKIIGGYMEAERLFGKSIANSDDKGELAMANHNLGLSFHMRDTLQAAEAAYKEALRNDPTNENTRYNLAVVQYLLKNDKQQNQQDQQQDQQQDQQQDQQQQQNQQQQQDQQQQDQQQQKENYERMLEALMQDEKELREKMDEEKAVQGIKMNLEKNW
;
A
#
# COMPACT_ATOMS: atom_id res chain seq x y z
N MET A 1 42.26 6.70 46.49
CA MET A 1 42.12 6.57 45.02
C MET A 1 41.37 5.31 44.56
N LYS A 2 41.70 4.09 45.04
CA LYS A 2 41.00 2.85 44.63
C LYS A 2 39.48 2.86 44.91
N TYR A 3 39.06 3.34 46.08
CA TYR A 3 37.62 3.41 46.43
C TYR A 3 36.86 4.41 45.56
N LEU A 4 37.46 5.55 45.20
CA LEU A 4 36.86 6.51 44.32
C LEU A 4 36.66 5.93 42.91
N TYR A 5 37.61 5.15 42.41
CA TYR A 5 37.52 4.49 41.11
C TYR A 5 36.43 3.41 41.10
N MET A 6 36.34 2.62 42.18
CA MET A 6 35.27 1.62 42.32
C MET A 6 33.88 2.25 42.43
N THR A 7 33.70 3.38 43.11
CA THR A 7 32.42 4.07 43.17
C THR A 7 32.01 4.65 41.82
N LEU A 8 32.96 5.18 41.04
CA LEU A 8 32.69 5.65 39.67
C LEU A 8 32.29 4.53 38.72
N LEU A 9 32.92 3.34 38.82
CA LEU A 9 32.54 2.17 38.03
C LEU A 9 31.13 1.67 38.37
N VAL A 10 30.77 1.64 39.64
CA VAL A 10 29.41 1.28 40.07
C VAL A 10 28.38 2.28 39.59
N LEU A 11 28.66 3.57 39.68
CA LEU A 11 27.77 4.60 39.14
C LEU A 11 27.61 4.48 37.64
N ALA A 12 28.67 4.26 36.87
CA ALA A 12 28.62 4.07 35.43
C ALA A 12 27.78 2.82 35.08
N SER A 13 27.94 1.71 35.78
CA SER A 13 27.12 0.50 35.56
C SER A 13 25.65 0.73 35.85
N LEU A 14 25.31 1.48 36.92
CA LEU A 14 23.92 1.84 37.23
C LEU A 14 23.29 2.73 36.17
N ILE A 15 24.04 3.69 35.59
CA ILE A 15 23.57 4.53 34.49
C ILE A 15 23.29 3.67 33.26
N VAL A 16 24.18 2.74 32.93
CA VAL A 16 23.96 1.81 31.77
C VAL A 16 22.73 0.94 31.99
N LEU A 17 22.57 0.36 33.19
CA LEU A 17 21.41 -0.45 33.54
C LEU A 17 20.10 0.36 33.50
N TYR A 18 20.14 1.58 34.04
CA TYR A 18 18.97 2.49 33.96
C TYR A 18 18.61 2.89 32.53
N SER A 19 19.60 3.17 31.67
CA SER A 19 19.37 3.47 30.28
C SER A 19 18.79 2.27 29.52
N ALA A 20 19.30 1.06 29.76
CA ALA A 20 18.78 -0.18 29.21
C ALA A 20 17.34 -0.47 29.68
N TYR A 21 17.07 -0.28 30.97
CA TYR A 21 15.74 -0.41 31.55
C TYR A 21 14.76 0.63 30.93
N SER A 22 15.19 1.88 30.79
CA SER A 22 14.39 2.94 30.17
C SER A 22 14.04 2.61 28.70
N LEU A 23 14.97 2.05 27.95
CA LEU A 23 14.73 1.58 26.57
C LEU A 23 13.73 0.42 26.52
N ILE A 24 13.77 -0.51 27.46
CA ILE A 24 12.84 -1.66 27.55
C ILE A 24 11.44 -1.20 27.94
N VAL A 25 11.33 -0.31 28.93
CA VAL A 25 10.03 0.10 29.51
C VAL A 25 9.34 1.20 28.69
N HIS A 26 10.11 2.14 28.15
CA HIS A 26 9.57 3.32 27.45
C HIS A 26 9.78 3.26 25.94
N GLY A 27 10.45 2.25 25.42
CA GLY A 27 10.91 2.17 24.04
C GLY A 27 12.04 3.19 23.76
N SER A 28 12.60 3.12 22.56
CA SER A 28 13.54 4.15 22.12
C SER A 28 12.80 5.48 21.96
N PRO A 29 13.44 6.63 22.26
CA PRO A 29 12.85 7.94 21.97
C PRO A 29 12.40 8.05 20.49
N THR A 30 13.12 7.38 19.59
CA THR A 30 12.82 7.32 18.16
C THR A 30 11.51 6.57 17.89
N SER A 31 11.27 5.41 18.54
CA SER A 31 10.04 4.65 18.35
C SER A 31 8.81 5.37 18.89
N LYS A 32 8.96 6.12 20.00
CA LYS A 32 7.88 6.93 20.56
C LYS A 32 7.48 8.07 19.58
N SER A 33 8.44 8.73 19.02
CA SER A 33 8.21 9.81 18.05
C SER A 33 7.66 9.28 16.72
N VAL A 34 8.14 8.13 16.23
CA VAL A 34 7.56 7.43 15.06
C VAL A 34 6.08 7.17 15.29
N ARG A 35 5.73 6.63 16.47
CA ARG A 35 4.35 6.34 16.83
C ARG A 35 3.47 7.59 16.83
N GLU A 36 3.95 8.70 17.38
CA GLU A 36 3.19 9.96 17.41
C GLU A 36 2.92 10.49 16.00
N TYR A 37 3.91 10.42 15.10
CA TYR A 37 3.72 10.78 13.70
C TYR A 37 2.76 9.86 12.97
N LEU A 38 2.81 8.54 13.25
CA LEU A 38 1.86 7.59 12.67
C LEU A 38 0.43 7.86 13.12
N ILE A 39 0.20 8.12 14.41
CA ILE A 39 -1.12 8.48 14.95
C ILE A 39 -1.65 9.74 14.24
N ASN A 40 -0.85 10.81 14.20
CA ASN A 40 -1.24 12.04 13.51
C ASN A 40 -1.53 11.82 12.01
N GLY A 41 -0.71 11.01 11.34
CA GLY A 41 -0.94 10.63 9.95
C GLY A 41 -2.24 9.87 9.76
N ASN A 42 -2.53 8.92 10.66
CA ASN A 42 -3.77 8.14 10.65
C ASN A 42 -5.01 9.01 10.88
N ASP A 43 -4.95 9.96 11.81
CA ASP A 43 -6.05 10.89 12.06
C ASP A 43 -6.37 11.72 10.80
N LEU A 44 -5.34 12.29 10.17
CA LEU A 44 -5.51 13.05 8.93
C LEU A 44 -5.99 12.18 7.77
N TYR A 45 -5.50 10.94 7.68
CA TYR A 45 -5.94 9.98 6.68
C TYR A 45 -7.43 9.62 6.85
N ASN A 46 -7.87 9.38 8.09
CA ASN A 46 -9.26 9.10 8.43
C ASN A 46 -10.21 10.24 8.08
N ASP A 47 -9.72 11.48 8.23
CA ASP A 47 -10.43 12.70 7.82
C ASP A 47 -10.37 12.91 6.29
N SER A 48 -9.83 11.96 5.51
CA SER A 48 -9.61 12.06 4.06
C SER A 48 -8.71 13.22 3.65
N LEU A 49 -7.87 13.71 4.55
CA LEU A 49 -6.90 14.80 4.32
C LEU A 49 -5.55 14.24 3.86
N TYR A 50 -5.57 13.46 2.79
CA TYR A 50 -4.41 12.67 2.32
C TYR A 50 -3.17 13.52 2.01
N GLU A 51 -3.36 14.71 1.45
CA GLU A 51 -2.25 15.65 1.20
C GLU A 51 -1.59 16.11 2.51
N LYS A 52 -2.38 16.37 3.56
CA LYS A 52 -1.86 16.74 4.87
C LYS A 52 -1.19 15.57 5.58
N ALA A 53 -1.71 14.36 5.41
CA ALA A 53 -1.18 13.14 6.00
C ALA A 53 0.22 12.78 5.47
N MET A 54 0.60 13.24 4.29
CA MET A 54 1.92 13.01 3.72
C MET A 54 3.06 13.47 4.65
N LYS A 55 2.90 14.62 5.30
CA LYS A 55 3.94 15.19 6.16
C LYS A 55 4.23 14.33 7.40
N PRO A 56 3.24 13.96 8.24
CA PRO A 56 3.50 13.10 9.38
C PRO A 56 3.94 11.70 8.96
N TYR A 57 3.35 11.06 7.95
CA TYR A 57 3.82 9.77 7.48
C TYR A 57 5.26 9.81 6.95
N GLY A 58 5.62 10.84 6.16
CA GLY A 58 6.98 11.04 5.69
C GLY A 58 7.98 11.26 6.83
N ARG A 59 7.56 11.92 7.93
CA ARG A 59 8.38 12.06 9.14
C ARG A 59 8.58 10.73 9.85
N ALA A 60 7.51 9.96 10.07
CA ALA A 60 7.59 8.63 10.65
C ALA A 60 8.57 7.74 9.87
N TYR A 61 8.42 7.69 8.54
CA TYR A 61 9.29 6.93 7.66
C TYR A 61 10.76 7.42 7.70
N SER A 62 10.99 8.75 7.71
CA SER A 62 12.35 9.30 7.74
C SER A 62 13.09 9.05 9.05
N MET A 63 12.36 8.85 10.16
CA MET A 63 12.94 8.54 11.47
C MET A 63 13.29 7.06 11.63
N ASP A 64 12.52 6.20 10.99
CA ASP A 64 12.76 4.75 11.00
C ASP A 64 12.36 4.15 9.64
N THR A 65 13.33 4.02 8.75
CA THR A 65 13.12 3.50 7.39
C THR A 65 12.92 1.99 7.34
N LEU A 66 13.14 1.29 8.46
CA LEU A 66 12.90 -0.16 8.62
C LEU A 66 11.54 -0.45 9.25
N ASN A 67 10.81 0.56 9.69
CA ASN A 67 9.46 0.39 10.23
C ASN A 67 8.49 0.04 9.10
N SER A 68 7.96 -1.19 9.12
CA SER A 68 7.03 -1.74 8.13
C SER A 68 5.75 -0.90 8.03
N ILE A 69 5.18 -0.52 9.19
CA ILE A 69 3.94 0.26 9.29
C ILE A 69 4.11 1.66 8.71
N SER A 70 5.25 2.33 8.98
CA SER A 70 5.53 3.64 8.40
C SER A 70 5.60 3.61 6.87
N SER A 71 6.23 2.56 6.34
CA SER A 71 6.34 2.33 4.91
C SER A 71 4.96 2.02 4.30
N TYR A 72 4.19 1.13 4.92
CA TYR A 72 2.83 0.76 4.50
C TYR A 72 1.90 1.99 4.46
N ASN A 73 1.79 2.71 5.58
CA ASN A 73 0.88 3.86 5.69
C ASN A 73 1.25 4.99 4.71
N SER A 74 2.56 5.22 4.49
CA SER A 74 3.01 6.19 3.49
C SER A 74 2.60 5.78 2.07
N GLY A 75 2.77 4.51 1.72
CA GLY A 75 2.36 3.96 0.42
C GLY A 75 0.84 4.05 0.21
N THR A 76 0.06 3.62 1.19
CA THR A 76 -1.41 3.67 1.15
C THR A 76 -1.92 5.10 1.01
N ASN A 77 -1.32 6.05 1.73
CA ASN A 77 -1.69 7.47 1.61
C ASN A 77 -1.42 8.03 0.20
N ILE A 78 -0.33 7.61 -0.44
CA ILE A 78 -0.04 8.00 -1.83
C ILE A 78 -1.09 7.43 -2.78
N LEU A 79 -1.50 6.18 -2.62
CA LEU A 79 -2.57 5.58 -3.43
C LEU A 79 -3.87 6.36 -3.30
N MET A 80 -4.28 6.69 -2.06
CA MET A 80 -5.51 7.45 -1.83
C MET A 80 -5.44 8.86 -2.41
N ARG A 81 -4.30 9.52 -2.32
CA ARG A 81 -4.10 10.83 -2.97
C ARG A 81 -4.22 10.71 -4.49
N ASN A 82 -3.54 9.74 -5.11
CA ASN A 82 -3.66 9.50 -6.55
C ASN A 82 -5.12 9.25 -6.96
N TYR A 83 -5.85 8.45 -6.19
CA TYR A 83 -7.27 8.22 -6.42
C TYR A 83 -8.09 9.51 -6.38
N MET A 84 -7.85 10.37 -5.39
CA MET A 84 -8.57 11.64 -5.29
C MET A 84 -8.22 12.59 -6.44
N ASP A 85 -6.96 12.62 -6.89
CA ASP A 85 -6.54 13.41 -8.05
C ASP A 85 -7.26 12.91 -9.33
N ILE A 86 -7.36 11.60 -9.54
CA ILE A 86 -8.10 10.99 -10.67
C ILE A 86 -9.59 11.31 -10.56
N LYS A 87 -10.19 11.16 -9.40
CA LYS A 87 -11.63 11.42 -9.16
C LYS A 87 -12.00 12.88 -9.38
N ALA A 88 -11.09 13.79 -9.10
CA ALA A 88 -11.26 15.21 -9.37
C ALA A 88 -11.32 15.56 -10.87
N GLY A 89 -11.00 14.62 -11.76
CA GLY A 89 -11.20 14.72 -13.20
C GLY A 89 -10.12 15.47 -13.96
N ASN A 90 -9.02 15.84 -13.34
CA ASN A 90 -7.88 16.49 -14.01
C ASN A 90 -6.55 15.95 -13.45
N PRO A 91 -6.26 14.64 -13.59
CA PRO A 91 -5.02 14.06 -13.10
C PRO A 91 -3.84 14.49 -13.97
N ASP A 92 -2.72 14.83 -13.35
CA ASP A 92 -1.42 14.91 -14.00
C ASP A 92 -0.87 13.47 -14.16
N PRO A 93 -0.75 12.93 -15.40
CA PRO A 93 -0.37 11.55 -15.60
C PRO A 93 1.03 11.22 -15.05
N GLU A 94 1.99 12.14 -15.15
CA GLU A 94 3.35 11.92 -14.65
C GLU A 94 3.36 11.85 -13.12
N LYS A 95 2.62 12.74 -12.46
CA LYS A 95 2.44 12.74 -11.00
C LYS A 95 1.77 11.46 -10.52
N ILE A 96 0.74 11.00 -11.21
CA ILE A 96 0.01 9.77 -10.88
C ILE A 96 0.92 8.53 -11.02
N ILE A 97 1.60 8.41 -12.16
CA ILE A 97 2.55 7.30 -12.40
C ILE A 97 3.68 7.32 -11.36
N GLY A 98 4.27 8.49 -11.11
CA GLY A 98 5.30 8.65 -10.09
C GLY A 98 4.80 8.28 -8.68
N GLY A 99 3.56 8.61 -8.36
CA GLY A 99 2.92 8.22 -7.12
C GLY A 99 2.79 6.70 -6.98
N TYR A 100 2.34 5.99 -8.01
CA TYR A 100 2.27 4.53 -7.97
C TYR A 100 3.65 3.88 -7.82
N MET A 101 4.67 4.37 -8.54
CA MET A 101 6.05 3.87 -8.41
C MET A 101 6.61 4.07 -7.00
N GLU A 102 6.33 5.21 -6.38
CA GLU A 102 6.76 5.46 -4.99
C GLU A 102 5.99 4.58 -4.00
N ALA A 103 4.69 4.37 -4.21
CA ALA A 103 3.91 3.44 -3.40
C ALA A 103 4.44 2.00 -3.50
N GLU A 104 4.78 1.51 -4.71
CA GLU A 104 5.42 0.21 -4.94
C GLU A 104 6.71 0.06 -4.14
N ARG A 105 7.58 1.09 -4.18
CA ARG A 105 8.83 1.11 -3.42
C ARG A 105 8.57 1.02 -1.90
N LEU A 106 7.58 1.73 -1.41
CA LEU A 106 7.21 1.76 0.00
C LEU A 106 6.60 0.44 0.46
N PHE A 107 5.69 -0.17 -0.32
CA PHE A 107 5.14 -1.50 -0.03
C PHE A 107 6.22 -2.57 -0.07
N GLY A 108 7.15 -2.51 -1.03
CA GLY A 108 8.30 -3.40 -1.06
C GLY A 108 9.15 -3.30 0.21
N LYS A 109 9.35 -2.10 0.76
CA LYS A 109 10.02 -1.91 2.05
C LYS A 109 9.20 -2.44 3.23
N SER A 110 7.89 -2.23 3.24
CA SER A 110 7.02 -2.80 4.25
C SER A 110 7.13 -4.33 4.29
N ILE A 111 7.04 -4.96 3.13
CA ILE A 111 7.17 -6.42 2.98
C ILE A 111 8.54 -6.91 3.45
N ALA A 112 9.62 -6.21 3.10
CA ALA A 112 10.98 -6.61 3.46
C ALA A 112 11.28 -6.50 4.98
N ASN A 113 10.48 -5.73 5.72
CA ASN A 113 10.70 -5.44 7.14
C ASN A 113 9.56 -5.92 8.04
N SER A 114 8.71 -6.83 7.57
CA SER A 114 7.64 -7.44 8.35
C SER A 114 7.68 -8.96 8.27
N ASP A 115 7.44 -9.62 9.40
CA ASP A 115 7.22 -11.06 9.50
C ASP A 115 5.74 -11.37 9.83
N ASP A 116 4.91 -10.34 10.05
CA ASP A 116 3.49 -10.50 10.33
C ASP A 116 2.70 -10.80 9.05
N LYS A 117 1.94 -11.90 9.06
CA LYS A 117 1.19 -12.35 7.89
C LYS A 117 0.11 -11.36 7.46
N GLY A 118 -0.54 -10.68 8.43
CA GLY A 118 -1.56 -9.68 8.14
C GLY A 118 -0.94 -8.46 7.44
N GLU A 119 0.17 -7.95 7.95
CA GLU A 119 0.92 -6.86 7.31
C GLU A 119 1.41 -7.26 5.90
N LEU A 120 1.97 -8.46 5.77
CA LEU A 120 2.44 -8.99 4.48
C LEU A 120 1.29 -9.13 3.49
N ALA A 121 0.11 -9.60 3.92
CA ALA A 121 -1.06 -9.71 3.07
C ALA A 121 -1.52 -8.33 2.57
N MET A 122 -1.65 -7.36 3.47
CA MET A 122 -2.08 -6.00 3.13
C MET A 122 -1.07 -5.29 2.22
N ALA A 123 0.22 -5.39 2.53
CA ALA A 123 1.26 -4.73 1.74
C ALA A 123 1.36 -5.33 0.32
N ASN A 124 1.27 -6.67 0.18
CA ASN A 124 1.24 -7.33 -1.12
C ASN A 124 -0.04 -7.03 -1.91
N HIS A 125 -1.19 -6.89 -1.25
CA HIS A 125 -2.43 -6.47 -1.90
C HIS A 125 -2.28 -5.07 -2.51
N ASN A 126 -1.83 -4.09 -1.74
CA ASN A 126 -1.66 -2.72 -2.20
C ASN A 126 -0.51 -2.57 -3.24
N LEU A 127 0.54 -3.40 -3.12
CA LEU A 127 1.57 -3.52 -4.15
C LEU A 127 0.97 -4.03 -5.47
N GLY A 128 0.14 -5.07 -5.41
CA GLY A 128 -0.58 -5.59 -6.56
C GLY A 128 -1.50 -4.54 -7.20
N LEU A 129 -2.19 -3.75 -6.36
CA LEU A 129 -3.03 -2.65 -6.84
C LEU A 129 -2.20 -1.60 -7.58
N SER A 130 -1.05 -1.19 -7.02
CA SER A 130 -0.17 -0.21 -7.67
C SER A 130 0.33 -0.68 -9.03
N PHE A 131 0.73 -1.95 -9.14
CA PHE A 131 1.13 -2.56 -10.41
C PHE A 131 -0.03 -2.62 -11.40
N HIS A 132 -1.23 -2.98 -10.93
CA HIS A 132 -2.43 -3.04 -11.77
C HIS A 132 -2.77 -1.65 -12.33
N MET A 133 -2.71 -0.61 -11.50
CA MET A 133 -2.96 0.78 -11.90
C MET A 133 -1.96 1.32 -12.94
N ARG A 134 -0.79 0.70 -13.03
CA ARG A 134 0.24 1.00 -14.03
C ARG A 134 0.22 0.03 -15.21
N ASP A 135 -0.79 -0.80 -15.30
CA ASP A 135 -0.90 -1.85 -16.33
C ASP A 135 0.26 -2.86 -16.36
N THR A 136 0.94 -3.03 -15.21
CA THR A 136 2.01 -4.01 -15.04
C THR A 136 1.41 -5.32 -14.53
N LEU A 137 0.55 -5.92 -15.37
CA LEU A 137 -0.38 -6.98 -14.98
C LEU A 137 0.30 -8.25 -14.43
N GLN A 138 1.47 -8.64 -14.97
CA GLN A 138 2.19 -9.81 -14.49
C GLN A 138 2.72 -9.62 -13.07
N ALA A 139 3.22 -8.41 -12.76
CA ALA A 139 3.68 -8.08 -11.41
C ALA A 139 2.50 -7.96 -10.44
N ALA A 140 1.37 -7.40 -10.89
CA ALA A 140 0.13 -7.36 -10.13
C ALA A 140 -0.35 -8.78 -9.76
N GLU A 141 -0.39 -9.69 -10.73
CA GLU A 141 -0.76 -11.09 -10.50
C GLU A 141 0.13 -11.75 -9.43
N ALA A 142 1.46 -11.56 -9.53
CA ALA A 142 2.41 -12.10 -8.57
C ALA A 142 2.17 -11.56 -7.16
N ALA A 143 1.99 -10.25 -7.02
CA ALA A 143 1.75 -9.59 -5.74
C ALA A 143 0.42 -10.03 -5.10
N TYR A 144 -0.66 -10.11 -5.85
CA TYR A 144 -1.94 -10.62 -5.32
C TYR A 144 -1.87 -12.08 -4.90
N LYS A 145 -1.13 -12.92 -5.62
CA LYS A 145 -0.89 -14.32 -5.20
C LYS A 145 -0.12 -14.39 -3.88
N GLU A 146 0.87 -13.52 -3.68
CA GLU A 146 1.57 -13.41 -2.39
C GLU A 146 0.65 -12.93 -1.26
N ALA A 147 -0.19 -11.93 -1.53
CA ALA A 147 -1.18 -11.48 -0.57
C ALA A 147 -2.09 -12.63 -0.12
N LEU A 148 -2.60 -13.44 -1.05
CA LEU A 148 -3.46 -14.60 -0.75
C LEU A 148 -2.73 -15.78 -0.09
N ARG A 149 -1.41 -15.91 -0.22
CA ARG A 149 -0.62 -16.88 0.56
C ARG A 149 -0.58 -16.50 2.04
N ASN A 150 -0.58 -15.20 2.34
CA ASN A 150 -0.56 -14.68 3.70
C ASN A 150 -1.97 -14.57 4.31
N ASP A 151 -2.98 -14.18 3.51
CA ASP A 151 -4.41 -14.18 3.88
C ASP A 151 -5.26 -14.81 2.76
N PRO A 152 -5.52 -16.11 2.83
CA PRO A 152 -6.36 -16.80 1.83
C PRO A 152 -7.83 -16.38 1.86
N THR A 153 -8.29 -15.68 2.91
CA THR A 153 -9.70 -15.32 3.09
C THR A 153 -10.07 -14.00 2.45
N ASN A 154 -9.09 -13.19 2.04
CA ASN A 154 -9.31 -11.87 1.48
C ASN A 154 -10.03 -11.93 0.12
N GLU A 155 -11.31 -11.60 0.13
CA GLU A 155 -12.17 -11.64 -1.07
C GLU A 155 -11.81 -10.57 -2.09
N ASN A 156 -11.41 -9.37 -1.63
CA ASN A 156 -11.03 -8.29 -2.52
C ASN A 156 -9.75 -8.64 -3.30
N THR A 157 -8.77 -9.26 -2.61
CA THR A 157 -7.56 -9.73 -3.28
C THR A 157 -7.88 -10.82 -4.32
N ARG A 158 -8.80 -11.76 -4.00
CA ARG A 158 -9.27 -12.77 -4.97
C ARG A 158 -9.93 -12.13 -6.18
N TYR A 159 -10.80 -11.17 -5.95
CA TYR A 159 -11.46 -10.43 -7.02
C TYR A 159 -10.45 -9.72 -7.92
N ASN A 160 -9.52 -8.95 -7.33
CA ASN A 160 -8.50 -8.21 -8.07
C ASN A 160 -7.58 -9.14 -8.86
N LEU A 161 -7.19 -10.28 -8.26
CA LEU A 161 -6.43 -11.31 -8.97
C LEU A 161 -7.20 -11.86 -10.18
N ALA A 162 -8.49 -12.15 -10.02
CA ALA A 162 -9.32 -12.64 -11.12
C ALA A 162 -9.45 -11.61 -12.26
N VAL A 163 -9.59 -10.32 -11.93
CA VAL A 163 -9.60 -9.23 -12.91
C VAL A 163 -8.28 -9.18 -13.68
N VAL A 164 -7.15 -9.19 -12.98
CA VAL A 164 -5.82 -9.16 -13.62
C VAL A 164 -5.60 -10.39 -14.51
N GLN A 165 -6.00 -11.57 -14.06
CA GLN A 165 -5.90 -12.79 -14.87
C GLN A 165 -6.77 -12.74 -16.13
N TYR A 166 -7.96 -12.16 -16.02
CA TYR A 166 -8.83 -11.92 -17.18
C TYR A 166 -8.18 -10.97 -18.20
N LEU A 167 -7.60 -9.85 -17.72
CA LEU A 167 -6.90 -8.91 -18.58
C LEU A 167 -5.71 -9.57 -19.28
N LEU A 168 -4.85 -10.29 -18.55
CA LEU A 168 -3.72 -11.03 -19.11
C LEU A 168 -4.11 -12.07 -20.16
N LYS A 169 -5.27 -12.70 -19.96
CA LYS A 169 -5.80 -13.65 -20.96
C LYS A 169 -6.28 -12.95 -22.22
N ASN A 170 -6.95 -11.80 -22.07
CA ASN A 170 -7.43 -11.01 -23.20
C ASN A 170 -6.28 -10.45 -24.02
N ASP A 171 -5.24 -9.91 -23.37
CA ASP A 171 -4.02 -9.42 -24.02
C ASP A 171 -3.37 -10.51 -24.89
N LYS A 172 -3.28 -11.74 -24.35
CA LYS A 172 -2.75 -12.88 -25.10
C LYS A 172 -3.60 -13.23 -26.31
N GLN A 173 -4.94 -13.18 -26.16
CA GLN A 173 -5.86 -13.47 -27.26
C GLN A 173 -5.80 -12.38 -28.33
N GLN A 174 -5.73 -11.12 -27.93
CA GLN A 174 -5.62 -9.98 -28.82
C GLN A 174 -4.31 -10.04 -29.62
N ASN A 175 -3.18 -10.26 -28.93
CA ASN A 175 -1.88 -10.43 -29.58
C ASN A 175 -1.83 -11.63 -30.57
N GLN A 176 -2.54 -12.72 -30.28
CA GLN A 176 -2.66 -13.85 -31.19
C GLN A 176 -3.54 -13.52 -32.42
N GLN A 177 -4.61 -12.76 -32.23
CA GLN A 177 -5.46 -12.30 -33.35
C GLN A 177 -4.72 -11.28 -34.22
N ASP A 178 -3.98 -10.36 -33.62
CA ASP A 178 -3.19 -9.36 -34.33
C ASP A 178 -2.11 -10.04 -35.20
N GLN A 179 -1.39 -11.05 -34.64
CA GLN A 179 -0.42 -11.82 -35.42
C GLN A 179 -1.03 -12.62 -36.56
N GLN A 180 -2.27 -13.10 -36.42
CA GLN A 180 -2.98 -13.79 -37.51
C GLN A 180 -3.52 -12.80 -38.56
N GLN A 181 -3.90 -11.58 -38.17
CA GLN A 181 -4.34 -10.54 -39.10
C GLN A 181 -3.17 -9.96 -39.89
N ASP A 182 -2.01 -9.73 -39.25
CA ASP A 182 -0.80 -9.25 -39.94
C ASP A 182 -0.37 -10.18 -41.09
N GLN A 183 -0.53 -11.50 -40.92
CA GLN A 183 -0.25 -12.46 -41.99
C GLN A 183 -1.30 -12.44 -43.13
N GLN A 184 -2.50 -11.95 -42.88
CA GLN A 184 -3.55 -11.79 -43.92
C GLN A 184 -3.60 -10.39 -44.55
N GLN A 185 -3.07 -9.35 -43.85
CA GLN A 185 -3.12 -7.95 -44.28
C GLN A 185 -2.10 -7.58 -45.37
N ASP A 186 -1.00 -8.29 -45.53
CA ASP A 186 -0.04 -8.05 -46.62
C ASP A 186 -0.67 -8.17 -48.02
N GLN A 187 -1.94 -8.61 -48.11
CA GLN A 187 -2.66 -8.75 -49.39
C GLN A 187 -3.84 -7.77 -49.62
N GLN A 188 -4.24 -6.96 -48.62
CA GLN A 188 -5.42 -6.08 -48.74
C GLN A 188 -5.23 -4.59 -48.35
N GLN A 189 -4.02 -4.07 -48.38
CA GLN A 189 -3.64 -2.83 -47.70
C GLN A 189 -4.15 -1.49 -48.30
N ASP A 190 -4.76 -1.42 -49.45
CA ASP A 190 -5.03 -0.11 -50.12
C ASP A 190 -6.44 0.48 -49.99
N GLN A 191 -7.43 -0.19 -49.41
CA GLN A 191 -8.81 0.34 -49.44
C GLN A 191 -9.48 0.57 -48.06
N GLN A 192 -8.91 0.22 -46.91
CA GLN A 192 -9.59 0.31 -45.60
C GLN A 192 -9.09 1.35 -44.63
N GLN A 193 -8.08 2.14 -44.95
CA GLN A 193 -7.46 3.07 -43.99
C GLN A 193 -8.40 4.19 -43.45
N GLN A 194 -9.46 4.56 -44.13
CA GLN A 194 -10.31 5.67 -43.68
C GLN A 194 -11.45 5.27 -42.72
N GLN A 195 -11.93 4.06 -42.74
CA GLN A 195 -13.03 3.64 -41.86
C GLN A 195 -12.58 3.18 -40.47
N ASN A 196 -11.32 2.75 -40.31
CA ASN A 196 -10.82 2.19 -39.03
C ASN A 196 -10.46 3.23 -37.95
N GLN A 197 -10.16 4.49 -38.36
CA GLN A 197 -9.80 5.53 -37.39
C GLN A 197 -10.98 5.96 -36.49
N GLN A 198 -12.19 5.90 -37.00
CA GLN A 198 -13.37 6.33 -36.23
C GLN A 198 -13.83 5.27 -35.23
N GLN A 199 -13.72 3.97 -35.57
CA GLN A 199 -14.07 2.88 -34.66
C GLN A 199 -13.06 2.70 -33.50
N GLN A 200 -11.77 3.00 -33.73
CA GLN A 200 -10.75 2.90 -32.68
C GLN A 200 -10.93 4.00 -31.61
N GLN A 201 -11.39 5.18 -31.97
CA GLN A 201 -11.65 6.24 -31.00
C GLN A 201 -12.83 5.91 -30.08
N ASP A 202 -13.88 5.33 -30.64
CA ASP A 202 -15.06 4.97 -29.85
C ASP A 202 -14.77 3.78 -28.89
N GLN A 203 -13.95 2.83 -29.34
CA GLN A 203 -13.55 1.69 -28.52
C GLN A 203 -12.59 2.08 -27.38
N GLN A 204 -11.64 2.98 -27.65
CA GLN A 204 -10.76 3.53 -26.59
C GLN A 204 -11.53 4.33 -25.54
N GLN A 205 -12.58 5.05 -25.95
CA GLN A 205 -13.42 5.76 -24.97
C GLN A 205 -14.24 4.80 -24.09
N GLN A 206 -14.75 3.71 -24.66
CA GLN A 206 -15.47 2.69 -23.87
C GLN A 206 -14.54 1.92 -22.92
N ASP A 207 -13.34 1.55 -23.38
CA ASP A 207 -12.35 0.85 -22.52
C ASP A 207 -11.85 1.74 -21.38
N GLN A 208 -11.62 3.04 -21.66
CA GLN A 208 -11.27 4.00 -20.60
C GLN A 208 -12.40 4.19 -19.58
N GLN A 209 -13.64 4.20 -20.04
CA GLN A 209 -14.78 4.32 -19.15
C GLN A 209 -14.97 3.07 -18.29
N GLN A 210 -14.79 1.89 -18.86
CA GLN A 210 -14.88 0.60 -18.15
C GLN A 210 -13.72 0.38 -17.16
N GLN A 211 -12.50 0.79 -17.53
CA GLN A 211 -11.37 0.82 -16.60
C GLN A 211 -11.63 1.79 -15.43
N LYS A 212 -12.14 2.98 -15.73
CA LYS A 212 -12.48 3.96 -14.70
C LYS A 212 -13.50 3.43 -13.69
N GLU A 213 -14.55 2.77 -14.15
CA GLU A 213 -15.56 2.16 -13.27
C GLU A 213 -15.00 0.98 -12.45
N ASN A 214 -14.10 0.16 -13.03
CA ASN A 214 -13.43 -0.91 -12.30
C ASN A 214 -12.47 -0.35 -11.24
N TYR A 215 -11.77 0.75 -11.54
CA TYR A 215 -10.90 1.44 -10.58
C TYR A 215 -11.69 2.03 -9.41
N GLU A 216 -12.84 2.64 -9.69
CA GLU A 216 -13.70 3.19 -8.63
C GLU A 216 -14.19 2.10 -7.68
N ARG A 217 -14.66 0.95 -8.21
CA ARG A 217 -15.11 -0.18 -7.38
C ARG A 217 -13.97 -0.80 -6.55
N MET A 218 -12.78 -0.90 -7.15
CA MET A 218 -11.61 -1.50 -6.49
C MET A 218 -11.12 -0.65 -5.31
N LEU A 219 -11.19 0.67 -5.47
CA LEU A 219 -10.81 1.63 -4.44
C LEU A 219 -11.88 1.78 -3.34
N GLU A 220 -13.16 1.67 -3.70
CA GLU A 220 -14.23 1.60 -2.70
C GLU A 220 -14.10 0.35 -1.83
N ALA A 221 -13.76 -0.80 -2.43
CA ALA A 221 -13.50 -2.04 -1.69
C ALA A 221 -12.30 -1.92 -0.74
N LEU A 222 -11.19 -1.29 -1.20
CA LEU A 222 -10.03 -1.00 -0.35
C LEU A 222 -10.36 -0.10 0.84
N MET A 223 -11.17 0.95 0.61
CA MET A 223 -11.59 1.85 1.67
C MET A 223 -12.47 1.14 2.71
N GLN A 224 -13.31 0.21 2.25
CA GLN A 224 -14.18 -0.56 3.13
C GLN A 224 -13.38 -1.54 3.99
N ASP A 225 -12.41 -2.27 3.40
CA ASP A 225 -11.52 -3.19 4.12
C ASP A 225 -10.67 -2.47 5.17
N GLU A 226 -10.13 -1.31 4.80
CA GLU A 226 -9.32 -0.53 5.73
C GLU A 226 -10.14 0.00 6.90
N LYS A 227 -11.40 0.39 6.65
CA LYS A 227 -12.34 0.79 7.69
C LYS A 227 -12.66 -0.38 8.63
N GLU A 228 -12.98 -1.56 8.09
CA GLU A 228 -13.26 -2.76 8.89
C GLU A 228 -12.05 -3.20 9.72
N LEU A 229 -10.85 -3.12 9.14
CA LEU A 229 -9.62 -3.45 9.85
C LEU A 229 -9.35 -2.49 11.00
N ARG A 230 -9.62 -1.20 10.80
CA ARG A 230 -9.48 -0.18 11.87
C ARG A 230 -10.49 -0.40 12.99
N GLU A 231 -11.74 -0.68 12.64
CA GLU A 231 -12.77 -1.01 13.63
C GLU A 231 -12.34 -2.22 14.47
N LYS A 232 -11.82 -3.29 13.85
CA LYS A 232 -11.27 -4.46 14.55
C LYS A 232 -10.06 -4.13 15.42
N MET A 233 -9.12 -3.32 14.92
CA MET A 233 -7.95 -2.89 15.68
C MET A 233 -8.34 -1.99 16.87
N ASP A 234 -9.34 -1.16 16.71
CA ASP A 234 -9.83 -0.29 17.80
C ASP A 234 -10.62 -1.11 18.83
N GLU A 235 -11.38 -2.12 18.41
CA GLU A 235 -12.01 -3.10 19.29
C GLU A 235 -10.98 -3.92 20.08
N GLU A 236 -9.91 -4.42 19.42
CA GLU A 236 -8.84 -5.14 20.12
C GLU A 236 -8.08 -4.26 21.12
N LYS A 237 -7.83 -2.98 20.78
CA LYS A 237 -7.22 -2.02 21.71
C LYS A 237 -8.15 -1.70 22.87
N ALA A 238 -9.45 -1.58 22.63
CA ALA A 238 -10.46 -1.38 23.68
C ALA A 238 -10.49 -2.59 24.64
N VAL A 239 -10.47 -3.81 24.10
CA VAL A 239 -10.40 -5.05 24.89
C VAL A 239 -9.11 -5.16 25.70
N GLN A 240 -7.96 -4.80 25.10
CA GLN A 240 -6.67 -4.75 25.82
C GLN A 240 -6.66 -3.65 26.90
N GLY A 241 -7.26 -2.49 26.62
CA GLY A 241 -7.41 -1.41 27.60
C GLY A 241 -8.29 -1.82 28.80
N ILE A 242 -9.34 -2.59 28.54
CA ILE A 242 -10.21 -3.15 29.60
C ILE A 242 -9.45 -4.21 30.42
N LYS A 243 -8.70 -5.11 29.78
CA LYS A 243 -7.84 -6.10 30.48
C LYS A 243 -6.78 -5.43 31.36
N MET A 244 -6.07 -4.42 30.88
CA MET A 244 -5.09 -3.68 31.67
C MET A 244 -5.72 -2.91 32.86
N ASN A 245 -6.95 -2.41 32.71
CA ASN A 245 -7.68 -1.79 33.81
C ASN A 245 -8.20 -2.80 34.87
N LEU A 246 -8.53 -4.00 34.44
CA LEU A 246 -8.94 -5.08 35.34
C LEU A 246 -7.73 -5.63 36.15
N GLU A 247 -6.55 -5.72 35.54
CA GLU A 247 -5.30 -6.17 36.22
C GLU A 247 -4.74 -5.12 37.19
N LYS A 248 -5.08 -3.83 37.06
CA LYS A 248 -4.68 -2.76 38.00
C LYS A 248 -5.59 -2.61 39.23
N ASN A 249 -6.72 -3.27 39.25
CA ASN A 249 -7.70 -3.17 40.34
C ASN A 249 -7.74 -4.40 41.26
N TRP A 250 -6.69 -5.26 41.26
CA TRP A 250 -6.47 -6.36 42.22
C TRP A 250 -5.17 -6.20 43.00
#